data_da6be34f0b2568fb2d146356bcadade0
#
_entry.id   da6be34f0b2568fb2d146356bcadade0
#
_cell.length_a   1.000
_cell.length_b   1.000
_cell.length_c   1.000
_cell.angle_alpha   90.00
_cell.angle_beta   90.00
_cell.angle_gamma   90.00
#
_symmetry.space_group_name_H-M   'P 1'
#
loop_
_entity.id
_entity.type
_entity.pdbx_description
1 polymer ?
#
loop_
_entity_poly.entity_id
_entity_poly.type
_entity_poly.pdbx_seq_one_letter_code
_entity_poly.pdbx_strand_id
1 'polypeptide(L)'
;MVEQLKPAVELEVGEPMRQLRLVPFAAEGQRALLAVHSDCAEVDPYHRMFFLPTDTLKLTAFSTGGERLWRRDLGGGVVPGVWFCPVMPFDLDREGADEIFLVGNSDSDHAMDWESYVLERISAADGETMQAFPWPTIESRQDMSHSFRNFINAGFSAGRRRLITAQGTYGPMQLQCHDSAMQLLWSRFIEASEPGARGSHMFPVLDIDADGRDELLWGERCIDIDTGQDIWIGDARGWKGHSDVIQPTLDLATGGWSVYTCREQPPPRGAVVMYDDKGAELWGRRGMGHMDMGWTARLGDAGEHLCYALEIGQKSAGPGGFERGDVTEHLFDMGGNELPVSFPLYMSLPVDFNGDGLHELTYTGGQRRGLVVDRTGRELWQLAGSPAYGGKIIDAPGEQIVTWDVDGTIRIYACPSAEDTPAARARYDHPYYAASQRLWAMAYNRTNLGGL
;
A
#
# COMPACT_ATOMS: atom_id res chain seq x y z
N MET A 1 -6.88 -29.02 16.60
CA MET A 1 -7.21 -27.61 16.83
C MET A 1 -5.91 -26.84 16.60
N VAL A 2 -5.95 -25.78 15.80
CA VAL A 2 -4.80 -24.89 15.57
C VAL A 2 -4.45 -24.20 16.90
N GLU A 3 -3.17 -24.05 17.18
CA GLU A 3 -2.70 -23.41 18.39
C GLU A 3 -2.96 -21.89 18.33
N GLN A 4 -3.48 -21.34 19.44
CA GLN A 4 -3.66 -19.91 19.59
C GLN A 4 -2.32 -19.26 19.94
N LEU A 5 -1.81 -18.38 19.06
CA LEU A 5 -0.58 -17.64 19.31
C LEU A 5 -0.86 -16.47 20.27
N LYS A 6 0.06 -16.22 21.18
CA LYS A 6 0.01 -15.04 22.05
C LYS A 6 0.74 -13.88 21.38
N PRO A 7 0.23 -12.65 21.52
CA PRO A 7 0.94 -11.48 21.01
C PRO A 7 2.26 -11.25 21.76
N ALA A 8 3.25 -10.78 21.03
CA ALA A 8 4.52 -10.32 21.61
C ALA A 8 4.37 -8.94 22.25
N VAL A 9 3.53 -8.07 21.64
CA VAL A 9 3.24 -6.71 22.14
C VAL A 9 1.76 -6.43 21.94
N GLU A 10 1.14 -5.74 22.90
CA GLU A 10 -0.21 -5.19 22.80
C GLU A 10 -0.14 -3.66 22.91
N LEU A 11 -0.92 -2.96 22.07
CA LEU A 11 -1.02 -1.51 21.98
C LEU A 11 -2.49 -1.13 22.13
N GLU A 12 -2.75 -0.01 22.80
CA GLU A 12 -4.09 0.51 23.00
C GLU A 12 -4.23 1.92 22.46
N VAL A 13 -5.09 2.15 21.47
CA VAL A 13 -5.37 3.50 20.99
C VAL A 13 -6.25 4.27 21.99
N GLY A 14 -6.97 3.55 22.86
CA GLY A 14 -7.77 4.10 23.94
C GLY A 14 -9.19 4.52 23.53
N GLU A 15 -9.63 4.10 22.36
CA GLU A 15 -11.00 4.34 21.86
C GLU A 15 -11.38 3.29 20.80
N PRO A 16 -12.66 3.08 20.52
CA PRO A 16 -13.10 2.22 19.44
C PRO A 16 -12.56 2.63 18.07
N MET A 17 -12.36 1.67 17.17
CA MET A 17 -11.95 1.93 15.79
C MET A 17 -12.61 0.98 14.81
N ARG A 18 -12.94 1.47 13.62
CA ARG A 18 -13.51 0.70 12.50
C ARG A 18 -12.63 0.69 11.26
N GLN A 19 -11.58 1.51 11.26
CA GLN A 19 -10.51 1.46 10.27
C GLN A 19 -9.17 1.60 10.95
N LEU A 20 -8.17 0.95 10.38
CA LEU A 20 -6.78 1.03 10.81
C LEU A 20 -5.86 0.88 9.61
N ARG A 21 -4.93 1.82 9.47
CA ARG A 21 -3.74 1.71 8.63
C ARG A 21 -2.53 1.83 9.52
N LEU A 22 -1.50 1.06 9.22
CA LEU A 22 -0.29 0.99 10.03
C LEU A 22 0.92 1.24 9.15
N VAL A 23 1.91 1.96 9.68
CA VAL A 23 3.17 2.16 8.99
C VAL A 23 4.29 2.26 10.02
N PRO A 24 5.39 1.51 9.85
CA PRO A 24 6.59 1.71 10.65
C PRO A 24 7.27 3.03 10.25
N PHE A 25 7.86 3.72 11.22
CA PHE A 25 8.62 4.95 11.03
C PHE A 25 9.80 5.03 11.99
N ALA A 26 10.72 5.95 11.73
CA ALA A 26 11.86 6.23 12.60
C ALA A 26 11.63 7.53 13.38
N ALA A 27 11.56 7.43 14.72
CA ALA A 27 11.52 8.56 15.61
C ALA A 27 12.85 8.61 16.39
N GLU A 28 13.60 9.71 16.29
CA GLU A 28 14.88 9.90 17.01
C GLU A 28 15.86 8.70 16.87
N GLY A 29 15.92 8.10 15.67
CA GLY A 29 16.76 6.94 15.38
C GLY A 29 16.23 5.61 15.94
N GLN A 30 15.05 5.59 16.54
CA GLN A 30 14.38 4.38 17.00
C GLN A 30 13.18 4.03 16.11
N ARG A 31 12.97 2.74 15.90
CA ARG A 31 11.78 2.26 15.17
C ARG A 31 10.54 2.45 16.04
N ALA A 32 9.48 2.95 15.40
CA ALA A 32 8.17 3.18 16.00
C ALA A 32 7.07 2.74 15.02
N LEU A 33 5.83 2.69 15.49
CA LEU A 33 4.66 2.30 14.70
C LEU A 33 3.64 3.42 14.75
N LEU A 34 3.21 3.90 13.59
CA LEU A 34 2.13 4.86 13.44
C LEU A 34 0.83 4.13 13.10
N ALA A 35 -0.17 4.29 13.96
CA ALA A 35 -1.54 3.89 13.73
C ALA A 35 -2.37 5.08 13.23
N VAL A 36 -2.95 4.93 12.03
CA VAL A 36 -3.88 5.89 11.43
C VAL A 36 -5.27 5.26 11.55
N HIS A 37 -6.14 5.81 12.39
CA HIS A 37 -7.38 5.14 12.79
C HIS A 37 -8.58 6.08 12.96
N SER A 38 -9.78 5.51 12.96
CA SER A 38 -11.04 6.23 13.23
C SER A 38 -12.13 5.23 13.64
N ASP A 39 -13.11 5.66 14.46
CA ASP A 39 -14.37 4.92 14.69
C ASP A 39 -15.41 5.20 13.58
N CYS A 40 -14.94 5.45 12.39
CA CYS A 40 -15.71 5.52 11.16
C CYS A 40 -15.18 4.48 10.19
N ALA A 41 -16.03 3.78 9.47
CA ALA A 41 -15.59 2.97 8.34
C ALA A 41 -14.87 3.86 7.33
N GLU A 42 -13.91 3.29 6.62
CA GLU A 42 -13.14 4.04 5.63
C GLU A 42 -14.05 4.70 4.58
N VAL A 43 -13.91 6.01 4.41
CA VAL A 43 -14.69 6.78 3.44
C VAL A 43 -13.99 6.72 2.08
N ASP A 44 -14.72 6.24 1.08
CA ASP A 44 -14.26 6.21 -0.30
C ASP A 44 -14.93 7.36 -1.08
N PRO A 45 -14.22 8.12 -1.93
CA PRO A 45 -14.79 9.21 -2.72
C PRO A 45 -15.63 8.74 -3.91
N TYR A 46 -15.94 7.45 -4.03
CA TYR A 46 -16.77 6.93 -5.11
C TYR A 46 -18.21 7.47 -4.99
N HIS A 47 -18.61 8.34 -5.92
CA HIS A 47 -19.80 9.18 -5.80
C HIS A 47 -21.14 8.45 -5.56
N ARG A 48 -21.25 7.18 -5.96
CA ARG A 48 -22.45 6.36 -5.74
C ARG A 48 -22.44 5.62 -4.41
N MET A 49 -21.33 5.64 -3.70
CA MET A 49 -21.08 4.86 -2.50
C MET A 49 -20.43 5.70 -1.40
N PHE A 50 -20.60 7.03 -1.47
CA PHE A 50 -20.05 7.94 -0.49
C PHE A 50 -20.90 7.99 0.77
N PHE A 51 -20.27 7.79 1.92
CA PHE A 51 -20.89 7.91 3.24
C PHE A 51 -20.20 9.02 4.03
N LEU A 52 -20.99 9.86 4.69
CA LEU A 52 -20.45 10.93 5.52
C LEU A 52 -19.71 10.34 6.73
N PRO A 53 -18.57 10.94 7.14
CA PRO A 53 -17.85 10.53 8.32
C PRO A 53 -18.69 10.65 9.59
N THR A 54 -18.54 9.69 10.50
CA THR A 54 -19.17 9.70 11.82
C THR A 54 -18.17 9.99 12.93
N ASP A 55 -16.88 10.08 12.59
CA ASP A 55 -15.75 10.35 13.48
C ASP A 55 -14.61 11.02 12.71
N THR A 56 -13.61 11.56 13.40
CA THR A 56 -12.40 12.16 12.82
C THR A 56 -11.31 11.11 12.56
N LEU A 57 -10.36 11.44 11.69
CA LEU A 57 -9.14 10.65 11.51
C LEU A 57 -8.10 11.02 12.55
N LYS A 58 -7.46 10.02 13.15
CA LYS A 58 -6.49 10.20 14.22
C LYS A 58 -5.18 9.47 13.91
N LEU A 59 -4.10 10.04 14.38
CA LEU A 59 -2.77 9.48 14.37
C LEU A 59 -2.36 9.13 15.80
N THR A 60 -1.89 7.91 16.03
CA THR A 60 -1.32 7.51 17.32
C THR A 60 0.01 6.80 17.08
N ALA A 61 1.07 7.34 17.64
CA ALA A 61 2.42 6.78 17.56
C ALA A 61 2.72 5.94 18.79
N PHE A 62 3.34 4.78 18.55
CA PHE A 62 3.77 3.85 19.58
C PHE A 62 5.24 3.50 19.42
N SER A 63 5.95 3.32 20.54
CA SER A 63 7.22 2.60 20.52
C SER A 63 6.99 1.13 20.16
N THR A 64 8.04 0.44 19.71
CA THR A 64 7.99 -1.01 19.45
C THR A 64 7.79 -1.83 20.74
N GLY A 65 7.98 -1.23 21.91
CA GLY A 65 7.72 -1.83 23.23
C GLY A 65 6.28 -1.63 23.74
N GLY A 66 5.42 -0.92 23.00
CA GLY A 66 4.00 -0.75 23.34
C GLY A 66 3.66 0.58 24.05
N GLU A 67 4.63 1.45 24.25
CA GLU A 67 4.37 2.77 24.85
C GLU A 67 3.78 3.72 23.81
N ARG A 68 2.69 4.42 24.16
CA ARG A 68 2.15 5.49 23.32
C ARG A 68 3.04 6.74 23.45
N LEU A 69 3.68 7.13 22.33
CA LEU A 69 4.57 8.27 22.26
C LEU A 69 3.77 9.58 22.18
N TRP A 70 2.85 9.66 21.25
CA TRP A 70 1.96 10.81 21.07
C TRP A 70 0.67 10.40 20.35
N ARG A 71 -0.28 11.33 20.35
CA ARG A 71 -1.56 11.19 19.62
C ARG A 71 -1.98 12.55 19.08
N ARG A 72 -2.54 12.56 17.89
CA ARG A 72 -3.12 13.73 17.23
C ARG A 72 -4.45 13.38 16.57
N ASP A 73 -5.46 14.22 16.81
CA ASP A 73 -6.73 14.22 16.08
C ASP A 73 -6.60 15.23 14.94
N LEU A 74 -6.88 14.80 13.70
CA LEU A 74 -6.79 15.68 12.52
C LEU A 74 -8.02 16.57 12.33
N GLY A 75 -9.04 16.40 13.19
CA GLY A 75 -10.23 17.24 13.21
C GLY A 75 -11.23 16.97 12.08
N GLY A 76 -12.32 17.73 12.07
CA GLY A 76 -13.42 17.59 11.13
C GLY A 76 -13.13 18.03 9.70
N GLY A 77 -12.01 18.73 9.48
CA GLY A 77 -11.56 19.13 8.14
C GLY A 77 -10.91 18.02 7.32
N VAL A 78 -10.61 16.86 7.94
CA VAL A 78 -9.97 15.73 7.28
C VAL A 78 -10.95 14.55 7.21
N VAL A 79 -11.29 14.12 5.99
CA VAL A 79 -12.16 12.95 5.79
C VAL A 79 -11.37 11.67 6.10
N PRO A 80 -11.90 10.76 6.96
CA PRO A 80 -11.24 9.52 7.32
C PRO A 80 -11.29 8.49 6.19
N GLY A 81 -10.31 8.54 5.32
CA GLY A 81 -10.14 7.62 4.19
C GLY A 81 -8.74 7.75 3.58
N VAL A 82 -8.19 6.65 3.07
CA VAL A 82 -6.83 6.63 2.50
C VAL A 82 -6.68 7.57 1.31
N TRP A 83 -7.73 7.70 0.51
CA TRP A 83 -7.75 8.59 -0.64
C TRP A 83 -7.73 10.08 -0.27
N PHE A 84 -8.42 10.43 0.81
CA PHE A 84 -8.48 11.82 1.28
C PHE A 84 -7.21 12.21 2.02
N CYS A 85 -6.70 11.32 2.88
CA CYS A 85 -5.54 11.58 3.72
C CYS A 85 -4.58 10.38 3.68
N PRO A 86 -3.78 10.25 2.61
CA PRO A 86 -2.60 9.37 2.64
C PRO A 86 -1.61 9.87 3.69
N VAL A 87 -0.91 8.94 4.36
CA VAL A 87 0.07 9.24 5.42
C VAL A 87 1.38 8.55 5.08
N MET A 88 2.48 9.30 5.02
CA MET A 88 3.76 8.83 4.52
C MET A 88 4.92 9.27 5.38
N PRO A 89 5.55 8.38 6.18
CA PRO A 89 6.79 8.66 6.88
C PRO A 89 8.00 8.59 5.95
N PHE A 90 8.87 9.56 6.02
CA PHE A 90 10.12 9.58 5.26
C PHE A 90 11.10 10.62 5.81
N ASP A 91 12.36 10.23 6.02
CA ASP A 91 13.44 11.15 6.39
C ASP A 91 13.87 11.96 5.15
N LEU A 92 13.17 13.06 4.85
CA LEU A 92 13.40 13.86 3.66
C LEU A 92 14.63 14.78 3.80
N ASP A 93 14.87 15.34 5.00
CA ASP A 93 15.95 16.29 5.24
C ASP A 93 17.29 15.65 5.65
N ARG A 94 17.34 14.32 5.86
CA ARG A 94 18.53 13.54 6.22
C ARG A 94 18.99 13.74 7.67
N GLU A 95 18.10 14.08 8.56
CA GLU A 95 18.43 14.23 9.97
C GLU A 95 18.42 12.91 10.75
N GLY A 96 18.01 11.81 10.09
CA GLY A 96 18.01 10.45 10.65
C GLY A 96 16.75 10.09 11.41
N ALA A 97 15.75 10.97 11.42
CA ALA A 97 14.38 10.71 11.85
C ALA A 97 13.44 10.93 10.67
N ASP A 98 12.35 10.18 10.62
CA ASP A 98 11.33 10.44 9.60
C ASP A 98 10.55 11.71 9.97
N GLU A 99 10.14 12.46 8.97
CA GLU A 99 8.98 13.32 9.05
C GLU A 99 7.75 12.54 8.56
N ILE A 100 6.58 12.94 8.99
CA ILE A 100 5.34 12.34 8.51
C ILE A 100 4.63 13.35 7.62
N PHE A 101 4.41 12.97 6.36
CA PHE A 101 3.69 13.76 5.38
C PHE A 101 2.26 13.25 5.27
N LEU A 102 1.30 14.17 5.23
CA LEU A 102 -0.11 13.83 5.06
C LEU A 102 -0.86 14.93 4.30
N VAL A 103 -2.02 14.58 3.76
CA VAL A 103 -2.96 15.58 3.24
C VAL A 103 -3.85 16.02 4.39
N GLY A 104 -3.61 17.23 4.87
CA GLY A 104 -4.40 17.90 5.87
C GLY A 104 -5.37 18.92 5.26
N ASN A 105 -6.07 19.65 6.13
CA ASN A 105 -6.97 20.74 5.73
C ASN A 105 -6.77 21.93 6.69
N SER A 106 -6.57 23.12 6.14
CA SER A 106 -6.46 24.36 6.91
C SER A 106 -7.82 24.88 7.39
N ASP A 107 -8.93 24.42 6.81
CA ASP A 107 -10.30 24.68 7.27
C ASP A 107 -10.85 23.45 8.01
N SER A 108 -10.95 23.55 9.33
CA SER A 108 -11.44 22.45 10.17
C SER A 108 -12.93 22.17 10.03
N ASP A 109 -13.70 23.07 9.40
CA ASP A 109 -15.16 23.01 9.34
C ASP A 109 -15.68 22.54 7.97
N HIS A 110 -14.83 22.56 6.92
CA HIS A 110 -15.23 22.28 5.56
C HIS A 110 -14.36 21.20 4.90
N ALA A 111 -14.53 19.96 5.31
CA ALA A 111 -13.75 18.82 4.83
C ALA A 111 -13.78 18.59 3.30
N MET A 112 -14.77 19.11 2.61
CA MET A 112 -14.92 19.00 1.16
C MET A 112 -14.44 20.25 0.40
N ASP A 113 -13.94 21.26 1.11
CA ASP A 113 -13.29 22.41 0.49
C ASP A 113 -11.80 22.10 0.20
N TRP A 114 -11.55 21.58 -0.99
CA TRP A 114 -10.21 21.23 -1.43
C TRP A 114 -9.29 22.42 -1.69
N GLU A 115 -9.78 23.66 -1.74
CA GLU A 115 -8.92 24.87 -1.81
C GLU A 115 -8.16 25.07 -0.51
N SER A 116 -8.70 24.51 0.59
CA SER A 116 -8.08 24.53 1.92
C SER A 116 -7.13 23.36 2.17
N TYR A 117 -7.02 22.39 1.24
CA TYR A 117 -6.16 21.24 1.42
C TYR A 117 -4.68 21.63 1.41
N VAL A 118 -3.93 21.02 2.32
CA VAL A 118 -2.50 21.24 2.50
C VAL A 118 -1.74 19.92 2.50
N LEU A 119 -0.52 19.95 1.96
CA LEU A 119 0.50 18.96 2.27
C LEU A 119 1.10 19.36 3.61
N GLU A 120 0.80 18.62 4.66
CA GLU A 120 1.32 18.88 5.99
C GLU A 120 2.53 18.00 6.27
N ARG A 121 3.60 18.60 6.81
CA ARG A 121 4.80 17.95 7.31
C ARG A 121 4.76 18.05 8.83
N ILE A 122 4.71 16.91 9.51
CA ILE A 122 4.66 16.83 10.97
C ILE A 122 5.89 16.11 11.52
N SER A 123 6.26 16.46 12.75
CA SER A 123 7.36 15.85 13.48
C SER A 123 7.01 14.42 13.88
N ALA A 124 7.89 13.47 13.64
CA ALA A 124 7.75 12.10 14.10
C ALA A 124 7.88 11.96 15.62
N ALA A 125 8.54 12.91 16.29
CA ALA A 125 8.79 12.85 17.73
C ALA A 125 7.55 13.17 18.57
N ASP A 126 6.70 14.12 18.12
CA ASP A 126 5.58 14.65 18.90
C ASP A 126 4.28 14.84 18.12
N GLY A 127 4.29 14.64 16.79
CA GLY A 127 3.12 14.80 15.92
C GLY A 127 2.74 16.26 15.63
N GLU A 128 3.57 17.23 16.02
CA GLU A 128 3.30 18.65 15.80
C GLU A 128 3.61 19.07 14.35
N THR A 129 2.86 20.05 13.86
CA THR A 129 3.06 20.60 12.51
C THR A 129 4.37 21.35 12.42
N MET A 130 5.27 20.90 11.57
CA MET A 130 6.51 21.59 11.24
C MET A 130 6.29 22.62 10.13
N GLN A 131 5.59 22.22 9.08
CA GLN A 131 5.31 23.02 7.88
C GLN A 131 4.01 22.58 7.21
N ALA A 132 3.37 23.49 6.49
CA ALA A 132 2.24 23.20 5.62
C ALA A 132 2.41 23.92 4.29
N PHE A 133 2.10 23.23 3.21
CA PHE A 133 2.19 23.71 1.83
C PHE A 133 0.83 23.54 1.16
N PRO A 134 0.42 24.42 0.21
CA PRO A 134 -0.80 24.19 -0.54
C PRO A 134 -0.76 22.82 -1.23
N TRP A 135 -1.87 22.05 -1.11
CA TRP A 135 -1.99 20.80 -1.84
C TRP A 135 -2.23 21.09 -3.34
N PRO A 136 -1.50 20.43 -4.25
CA PRO A 136 -1.70 20.63 -5.68
C PRO A 136 -3.01 20.00 -6.13
N THR A 137 -4.04 20.81 -6.29
CA THR A 137 -5.38 20.35 -6.67
C THR A 137 -5.56 20.37 -8.18
N ILE A 138 -6.16 19.31 -8.73
CA ILE A 138 -6.54 19.24 -10.15
C ILE A 138 -7.62 20.30 -10.43
N GLU A 139 -7.39 21.18 -11.43
CA GLU A 139 -8.35 22.21 -11.81
C GLU A 139 -9.65 21.63 -12.39
N SER A 140 -9.58 20.50 -13.09
CA SER A 140 -10.74 19.84 -13.67
C SER A 140 -11.43 18.95 -12.64
N ARG A 141 -12.45 19.49 -11.99
CA ARG A 141 -13.21 18.85 -10.89
C ARG A 141 -14.46 18.17 -11.42
N GLN A 142 -14.35 17.35 -12.45
CA GLN A 142 -15.51 16.74 -13.09
C GLN A 142 -16.15 15.62 -12.29
N ASP A 143 -15.36 14.93 -11.45
CA ASP A 143 -15.81 13.78 -10.69
C ASP A 143 -15.09 13.71 -9.34
N MET A 144 -15.87 13.61 -8.25
CA MET A 144 -15.36 13.51 -6.89
C MET A 144 -14.46 12.29 -6.69
N SER A 145 -14.80 11.16 -7.31
CA SER A 145 -13.99 9.94 -7.29
C SER A 145 -12.58 10.15 -7.84
N HIS A 146 -12.39 11.09 -8.75
CA HIS A 146 -11.09 11.39 -9.33
C HIS A 146 -10.33 12.44 -8.53
N SER A 147 -11.01 13.50 -8.11
CA SER A 147 -10.37 14.69 -7.51
C SER A 147 -9.90 14.48 -6.09
N PHE A 148 -10.54 13.58 -5.32
CA PHE A 148 -10.16 13.30 -3.93
C PHE A 148 -9.25 12.08 -3.76
N ARG A 149 -8.72 11.52 -4.82
CA ARG A 149 -7.73 10.45 -4.74
C ARG A 149 -6.34 11.04 -4.69
N ASN A 150 -5.86 11.21 -3.48
CA ASN A 150 -4.56 11.81 -3.17
C ASN A 150 -3.54 10.71 -2.85
N PHE A 151 -2.28 10.97 -3.21
CA PHE A 151 -1.16 10.07 -2.96
C PHE A 151 0.08 10.88 -2.57
N ILE A 152 0.86 10.34 -1.64
CA ILE A 152 2.18 10.85 -1.27
C ILE A 152 3.13 9.66 -1.34
N ASN A 153 4.28 9.82 -1.96
CA ASN A 153 5.37 8.85 -1.89
C ASN A 153 6.72 9.55 -1.87
N ALA A 154 7.78 8.80 -1.68
CA ALA A 154 9.12 9.32 -1.69
C ALA A 154 10.08 8.31 -2.29
N GLY A 155 11.20 8.79 -2.79
CA GLY A 155 12.23 7.98 -3.38
C GLY A 155 13.58 8.67 -3.39
N PHE A 156 14.52 8.03 -4.07
CA PHE A 156 15.90 8.48 -4.16
C PHE A 156 16.31 8.72 -5.62
N SER A 157 17.17 9.71 -5.85
CA SER A 157 17.83 9.95 -7.10
C SER A 157 19.30 10.24 -6.85
N ALA A 158 20.19 9.31 -7.21
CA ALA A 158 21.63 9.43 -7.02
C ALA A 158 21.97 9.91 -5.57
N GLY A 159 21.37 9.29 -4.57
CA GLY A 159 21.52 9.59 -3.16
C GLY A 159 20.83 10.87 -2.66
N ARG A 160 20.08 11.58 -3.53
CA ARG A 160 19.23 12.73 -3.16
C ARG A 160 17.81 12.24 -2.91
N ARG A 161 17.14 12.79 -1.92
CA ARG A 161 15.76 12.44 -1.55
C ARG A 161 14.77 13.28 -2.32
N ARG A 162 13.62 12.69 -2.66
CA ARG A 162 12.52 13.26 -3.40
C ARG A 162 11.21 12.95 -2.70
N LEU A 163 10.34 13.94 -2.63
CA LEU A 163 8.95 13.76 -2.21
C LEU A 163 8.05 13.91 -3.42
N ILE A 164 7.13 12.96 -3.60
CA ILE A 164 6.20 12.95 -4.72
C ILE A 164 4.79 13.12 -4.18
N THR A 165 4.03 14.06 -4.74
CA THR A 165 2.59 14.17 -4.55
C THR A 165 1.88 13.80 -5.84
N ALA A 166 0.76 13.08 -5.74
CA ALA A 166 -0.07 12.80 -6.89
C ALA A 166 -1.56 12.91 -6.52
N GLN A 167 -2.36 13.34 -7.48
CA GLN A 167 -3.82 13.43 -7.35
C GLN A 167 -4.49 12.95 -8.62
N GLY A 168 -5.64 12.29 -8.45
CA GLY A 168 -6.45 11.79 -9.54
C GLY A 168 -6.09 10.36 -9.95
N THR A 169 -7.11 9.68 -10.46
CA THR A 169 -7.03 8.37 -11.10
C THR A 169 -8.34 8.16 -11.86
N TYR A 170 -8.42 7.24 -12.81
CA TYR A 170 -9.52 7.04 -13.75
C TYR A 170 -9.66 8.14 -14.83
N GLY A 171 -9.40 9.39 -14.50
CA GLY A 171 -9.48 10.57 -15.37
C GLY A 171 -8.14 11.27 -15.53
N PRO A 172 -8.13 12.62 -15.46
CA PRO A 172 -6.88 13.38 -15.42
C PRO A 172 -6.13 13.13 -14.12
N MET A 173 -4.80 13.22 -14.18
CA MET A 173 -3.91 12.97 -13.04
C MET A 173 -2.88 14.07 -12.97
N GLN A 174 -2.52 14.49 -11.76
CA GLN A 174 -1.47 15.47 -11.52
C GLN A 174 -0.40 14.88 -10.62
N LEU A 175 0.87 15.07 -10.98
CA LEU A 175 2.01 14.65 -10.18
C LEU A 175 2.94 15.85 -9.99
N GLN A 176 3.58 15.92 -8.82
CA GLN A 176 4.63 16.89 -8.54
C GLN A 176 5.77 16.19 -7.78
N CYS A 177 6.99 16.65 -8.05
CA CYS A 177 8.18 16.22 -7.32
C CYS A 177 8.84 17.39 -6.63
N HIS A 178 9.23 17.19 -5.39
CA HIS A 178 9.90 18.18 -4.56
C HIS A 178 11.26 17.64 -4.06
N ASP A 179 12.21 18.54 -3.88
CA ASP A 179 13.47 18.23 -3.23
C ASP A 179 13.36 18.22 -1.69
N SER A 180 14.49 17.98 -1.00
CA SER A 180 14.54 17.96 0.46
C SER A 180 14.25 19.30 1.14
N ALA A 181 14.31 20.40 0.41
CA ALA A 181 13.91 21.73 0.89
C ALA A 181 12.46 22.09 0.51
N MET A 182 11.68 21.12 0.04
CA MET A 182 10.31 21.30 -0.48
C MET A 182 10.21 22.24 -1.67
N GLN A 183 11.29 22.38 -2.45
CA GLN A 183 11.25 23.14 -3.70
C GLN A 183 10.69 22.26 -4.82
N LEU A 184 9.72 22.78 -5.56
CA LEU A 184 9.14 22.09 -6.70
C LEU A 184 10.20 21.92 -7.80
N LEU A 185 10.52 20.67 -8.14
CA LEU A 185 11.44 20.32 -9.22
C LEU A 185 10.73 20.23 -10.57
N TRP A 186 9.58 19.55 -10.58
CA TRP A 186 8.72 19.44 -11.74
C TRP A 186 7.27 19.23 -11.34
N SER A 187 6.37 19.59 -12.24
CA SER A 187 4.94 19.31 -12.17
C SER A 187 4.48 18.75 -13.51
N ARG A 188 3.66 17.71 -13.47
CA ARG A 188 3.11 17.07 -14.65
C ARG A 188 1.61 16.87 -14.52
N PHE A 189 0.88 17.29 -15.53
CA PHE A 189 -0.53 16.99 -15.69
C PHE A 189 -0.70 15.99 -16.84
N ILE A 190 -1.39 14.87 -16.56
CA ILE A 190 -1.68 13.84 -17.54
C ILE A 190 -3.16 13.93 -17.87
N GLU A 191 -3.46 14.35 -19.09
CA GLU A 191 -4.82 14.50 -19.58
C GLU A 191 -5.53 13.15 -19.69
N ALA A 192 -6.85 13.14 -19.45
CA ALA A 192 -7.66 11.93 -19.63
C ALA A 192 -7.61 11.36 -21.08
N SER A 193 -7.24 12.19 -22.06
CA SER A 193 -7.09 11.81 -23.47
C SER A 193 -5.75 11.17 -23.79
N GLU A 194 -4.71 11.34 -22.95
CA GLU A 194 -3.38 10.80 -23.20
C GLU A 194 -3.37 9.26 -23.27
N PRO A 195 -2.39 8.66 -23.96
CA PRO A 195 -2.22 7.21 -23.98
C PRO A 195 -1.95 6.60 -22.61
N GLY A 196 -2.28 5.32 -22.43
CA GLY A 196 -1.90 4.52 -21.28
C GLY A 196 -2.87 4.59 -20.10
N ALA A 197 -2.53 3.86 -19.06
CA ALA A 197 -3.33 3.66 -17.87
C ALA A 197 -3.61 4.95 -17.08
N ARG A 198 -4.68 4.90 -16.28
CA ARG A 198 -5.22 5.99 -15.46
C ARG A 198 -4.95 5.77 -13.97
N GLY A 199 -3.67 5.58 -13.62
CA GLY A 199 -3.24 5.38 -12.26
C GLY A 199 -3.57 4.00 -11.70
N SER A 200 -3.41 3.85 -10.41
CA SER A 200 -3.62 2.60 -9.67
C SER A 200 -4.10 2.90 -8.25
N HIS A 201 -4.47 1.86 -7.52
CA HIS A 201 -4.70 1.92 -6.07
C HIS A 201 -3.40 2.03 -5.27
N MET A 202 -2.27 1.80 -5.87
CA MET A 202 -0.95 1.87 -5.25
C MET A 202 0.04 2.59 -6.14
N PHE A 203 1.13 3.06 -5.53
CA PHE A 203 2.11 3.91 -6.18
C PHE A 203 3.53 3.48 -5.77
N PRO A 204 4.01 2.31 -6.22
CA PRO A 204 5.35 1.86 -5.94
C PRO A 204 6.42 2.80 -6.49
N VAL A 205 7.48 3.01 -5.72
CA VAL A 205 8.67 3.79 -6.09
C VAL A 205 9.91 2.94 -5.79
N LEU A 206 10.71 2.69 -6.81
CA LEU A 206 11.89 1.84 -6.73
C LEU A 206 12.84 2.09 -7.90
N ASP A 207 14.10 1.74 -7.71
CA ASP A 207 15.11 1.68 -8.78
C ASP A 207 14.88 0.39 -9.60
N ILE A 208 14.09 0.51 -10.68
CA ILE A 208 13.65 -0.65 -11.46
C ILE A 208 14.70 -1.16 -12.44
N ASP A 209 15.60 -0.29 -12.90
CA ASP A 209 16.64 -0.60 -13.88
C ASP A 209 18.06 -0.63 -13.31
N ALA A 210 18.19 -0.43 -11.99
CA ALA A 210 19.43 -0.44 -11.22
C ALA A 210 20.44 0.66 -11.64
N ASP A 211 19.94 1.85 -12.02
CA ASP A 211 20.77 3.00 -12.37
C ASP A 211 21.11 3.92 -11.18
N GLY A 212 20.57 3.63 -10.00
CA GLY A 212 20.75 4.39 -8.76
C GLY A 212 19.75 5.53 -8.60
N ARG A 213 18.66 5.53 -9.36
CA ARG A 213 17.53 6.42 -9.28
C ARG A 213 16.25 5.60 -9.20
N ASP A 214 15.31 6.07 -8.42
CA ASP A 214 14.01 5.41 -8.36
C ASP A 214 13.12 5.87 -9.50
N GLU A 215 12.25 4.98 -9.97
CA GLU A 215 11.14 5.25 -10.86
C GLU A 215 9.83 5.19 -10.10
N LEU A 216 8.84 5.91 -10.65
CA LEU A 216 7.48 5.93 -10.15
C LEU A 216 6.62 5.01 -11.01
N LEU A 217 6.01 3.98 -10.42
CA LEU A 217 5.01 3.16 -11.11
C LEU A 217 3.61 3.73 -10.85
N TRP A 218 3.16 4.61 -11.75
CA TRP A 218 1.86 5.25 -11.69
C TRP A 218 0.83 4.52 -12.58
N GLY A 219 0.25 3.48 -12.03
CA GLY A 219 -0.46 2.49 -12.83
C GLY A 219 0.54 1.71 -13.72
N GLU A 220 0.14 1.37 -14.92
CA GLU A 220 1.01 0.73 -15.92
C GLU A 220 1.87 1.78 -16.67
N ARG A 221 2.46 2.70 -15.93
CA ARG A 221 3.28 3.80 -16.42
C ARG A 221 4.50 3.94 -15.49
N CYS A 222 5.68 3.84 -16.06
CA CYS A 222 6.95 4.07 -15.37
C CYS A 222 7.43 5.49 -15.68
N ILE A 223 7.69 6.27 -14.65
CA ILE A 223 8.01 7.70 -14.75
C ILE A 223 9.36 7.94 -14.07
N ASP A 224 10.25 8.63 -14.74
CA ASP A 224 11.54 9.09 -14.21
C ASP A 224 11.32 10.10 -13.06
N ILE A 225 11.92 9.84 -11.90
CA ILE A 225 11.70 10.63 -10.68
C ILE A 225 12.27 12.05 -10.78
N ASP A 226 13.31 12.28 -11.58
CA ASP A 226 13.95 13.60 -11.70
C ASP A 226 13.29 14.51 -12.74
N THR A 227 12.63 13.94 -13.76
CA THR A 227 12.08 14.70 -14.89
C THR A 227 10.56 14.64 -14.99
N GLY A 228 9.91 13.66 -14.37
CA GLY A 228 8.49 13.41 -14.52
C GLY A 228 8.08 12.88 -15.89
N GLN A 229 9.03 12.49 -16.74
CA GLN A 229 8.75 11.95 -18.07
C GLN A 229 8.53 10.44 -18.03
N ASP A 230 7.72 9.93 -18.95
CA ASP A 230 7.55 8.49 -19.09
C ASP A 230 8.82 7.85 -19.63
N ILE A 231 9.30 6.82 -18.93
CA ILE A 231 10.33 5.89 -19.43
C ILE A 231 9.63 4.87 -20.32
N TRP A 232 8.50 4.31 -19.84
CA TRP A 232 7.65 3.45 -20.63
C TRP A 232 6.17 3.55 -20.18
N ILE A 233 5.27 3.15 -21.08
CA ILE A 233 3.84 3.02 -20.81
C ILE A 233 3.41 1.64 -21.30
N GLY A 234 2.96 0.79 -20.38
CA GLY A 234 2.40 -0.51 -20.71
C GLY A 234 1.09 -0.37 -21.49
N ASP A 235 0.93 -1.17 -22.54
CA ASP A 235 -0.26 -1.22 -23.40
C ASP A 235 -0.83 0.16 -23.82
N ALA A 236 0.07 1.11 -24.09
CA ALA A 236 -0.25 2.52 -24.33
C ALA A 236 -1.33 2.76 -25.41
N ARG A 237 -1.46 1.87 -26.36
CA ARG A 237 -2.40 1.98 -27.50
C ARG A 237 -3.70 1.20 -27.28
N GLY A 238 -3.71 0.24 -26.39
CA GLY A 238 -4.80 -0.71 -26.25
C GLY A 238 -5.69 -0.49 -25.04
N TRP A 239 -5.19 0.18 -24.01
CA TRP A 239 -5.92 0.32 -22.76
C TRP A 239 -5.69 1.68 -22.08
N LYS A 240 -6.76 2.22 -21.50
CA LYS A 240 -6.78 3.49 -20.76
C LYS A 240 -7.50 3.35 -19.41
N GLY A 241 -7.62 2.14 -18.90
CA GLY A 241 -8.29 1.87 -17.64
C GLY A 241 -7.40 2.09 -16.43
N HIS A 242 -7.89 1.63 -15.30
CA HIS A 242 -7.25 1.71 -13.99
C HIS A 242 -6.81 0.30 -13.55
N SER A 243 -5.62 0.20 -12.98
CA SER A 243 -5.11 -1.05 -12.40
C SER A 243 -5.30 -1.04 -10.89
N ASP A 244 -6.02 -2.03 -10.35
CA ASP A 244 -6.19 -2.15 -8.91
C ASP A 244 -4.89 -2.59 -8.22
N VAL A 245 -4.03 -3.31 -8.95
CA VAL A 245 -2.75 -3.79 -8.44
C VAL A 245 -1.63 -3.44 -9.40
N ILE A 246 -0.56 -2.87 -8.88
CA ILE A 246 0.76 -2.73 -9.49
C ILE A 246 1.79 -3.25 -8.50
N GLN A 247 2.34 -4.42 -8.76
CA GLN A 247 3.25 -5.10 -7.86
C GLN A 247 4.60 -5.36 -8.54
N PRO A 248 5.65 -4.57 -8.20
CA PRO A 248 7.02 -4.94 -8.59
C PRO A 248 7.37 -6.29 -7.99
N THR A 249 7.96 -7.16 -8.79
CA THR A 249 8.36 -8.52 -8.39
C THR A 249 9.80 -8.75 -8.80
N LEU A 250 10.66 -9.00 -7.82
CA LEU A 250 12.08 -9.25 -8.03
C LEU A 250 12.31 -10.66 -8.57
N ASP A 251 12.95 -10.80 -9.70
CA ASP A 251 13.49 -12.07 -10.15
C ASP A 251 14.79 -12.36 -9.40
N LEU A 252 14.73 -13.30 -8.47
CA LEU A 252 15.85 -13.67 -7.61
C LEU A 252 17.01 -14.33 -8.38
N ALA A 253 16.77 -14.87 -9.58
CA ALA A 253 17.80 -15.50 -10.39
C ALA A 253 18.63 -14.48 -11.16
N THR A 254 18.00 -13.42 -11.64
CA THR A 254 18.64 -12.39 -12.48
C THR A 254 18.90 -11.09 -11.73
N GLY A 255 18.18 -10.84 -10.61
CA GLY A 255 18.17 -9.56 -9.91
C GLY A 255 17.36 -8.47 -10.64
N GLY A 256 16.69 -8.82 -11.74
CA GLY A 256 15.85 -7.91 -12.51
C GLY A 256 14.42 -7.83 -11.96
N TRP A 257 13.69 -6.79 -12.36
CA TRP A 257 12.31 -6.58 -11.95
C TRP A 257 11.32 -6.97 -13.04
N SER A 258 10.17 -7.47 -12.60
CA SER A 258 8.94 -7.56 -13.39
C SER A 258 7.84 -6.78 -12.69
N VAL A 259 6.83 -6.34 -13.45
CA VAL A 259 5.70 -5.58 -12.90
C VAL A 259 4.41 -6.36 -13.16
N TYR A 260 3.83 -6.89 -12.09
CA TYR A 260 2.58 -7.62 -12.09
C TYR A 260 1.41 -6.64 -11.93
N THR A 261 0.35 -6.80 -12.75
CA THR A 261 -0.81 -5.91 -12.75
C THR A 261 -2.12 -6.66 -12.72
N CYS A 262 -3.10 -6.12 -11.98
CA CYS A 262 -4.50 -6.54 -12.03
C CYS A 262 -5.36 -5.35 -12.47
N ARG A 263 -6.18 -5.52 -13.52
CA ARG A 263 -6.94 -4.44 -14.15
C ARG A 263 -8.41 -4.46 -13.74
N GLU A 264 -8.93 -3.31 -13.34
CA GLU A 264 -10.33 -3.16 -12.94
C GLU A 264 -11.29 -3.34 -14.10
N GLN A 265 -10.99 -2.73 -15.25
CA GLN A 265 -11.82 -2.81 -16.46
C GLN A 265 -10.97 -3.34 -17.60
N PRO A 266 -10.77 -4.65 -17.68
CA PRO A 266 -9.87 -5.21 -18.66
C PRO A 266 -10.39 -5.00 -20.07
N PRO A 267 -9.52 -4.57 -21.00
CA PRO A 267 -9.82 -4.64 -22.40
C PRO A 267 -9.86 -6.12 -22.85
N PRO A 268 -10.29 -6.42 -24.05
CA PRO A 268 -10.20 -7.78 -24.60
C PRO A 268 -8.78 -8.38 -24.57
N ARG A 269 -7.76 -7.60 -24.22
CA ARG A 269 -6.34 -7.95 -24.29
C ARG A 269 -5.71 -8.46 -22.99
N GLY A 270 -6.27 -8.22 -21.84
CA GLY A 270 -5.68 -8.77 -20.61
C GLY A 270 -6.28 -8.15 -19.36
N ALA A 271 -6.72 -9.00 -18.44
CA ALA A 271 -7.18 -8.62 -17.11
C ALA A 271 -6.01 -8.66 -16.11
N VAL A 272 -5.08 -9.59 -16.30
CA VAL A 272 -3.83 -9.75 -15.56
C VAL A 272 -2.68 -9.68 -16.55
N VAL A 273 -1.69 -8.86 -16.28
CA VAL A 273 -0.53 -8.66 -17.18
C VAL A 273 0.75 -8.62 -16.36
N MET A 274 1.83 -9.19 -16.90
CA MET A 274 3.19 -9.06 -16.41
C MET A 274 4.03 -8.33 -17.44
N TYR A 275 4.73 -7.30 -17.01
CA TYR A 275 5.69 -6.55 -17.79
C TYR A 275 7.10 -6.83 -17.31
N ASP A 276 8.10 -6.64 -18.17
CA ASP A 276 9.50 -6.52 -17.77
C ASP A 276 9.81 -5.09 -17.25
N ASP A 277 11.04 -4.87 -16.82
CA ASP A 277 11.56 -3.58 -16.36
C ASP A 277 11.54 -2.46 -17.43
N LYS A 278 11.36 -2.81 -18.69
CA LYS A 278 11.28 -1.90 -19.85
C LYS A 278 9.86 -1.69 -20.37
N GLY A 279 8.86 -2.28 -19.70
CA GLY A 279 7.46 -2.17 -20.09
C GLY A 279 7.04 -3.06 -21.25
N ALA A 280 7.86 -4.05 -21.63
CA ALA A 280 7.43 -5.05 -22.58
C ALA A 280 6.56 -6.11 -21.89
N GLU A 281 5.40 -6.44 -22.49
CA GLU A 281 4.52 -7.48 -22.00
C GLU A 281 5.21 -8.86 -22.08
N LEU A 282 5.47 -9.47 -20.94
CA LEU A 282 5.98 -10.83 -20.86
C LEU A 282 4.86 -11.83 -21.08
N TRP A 283 3.72 -11.60 -20.45
CA TRP A 283 2.50 -12.36 -20.67
C TRP A 283 1.26 -11.57 -20.21
N GLY A 284 0.07 -11.96 -20.71
CA GLY A 284 -1.22 -11.39 -20.32
C GLY A 284 -2.34 -12.41 -20.40
N ARG A 285 -3.30 -12.36 -19.48
CA ARG A 285 -4.47 -13.22 -19.42
C ARG A 285 -5.71 -12.48 -19.88
N ARG A 286 -6.49 -13.13 -20.77
CA ARG A 286 -7.66 -12.56 -21.45
C ARG A 286 -8.93 -13.30 -21.04
N GLY A 287 -10.08 -12.69 -21.30
CA GLY A 287 -11.37 -13.32 -21.07
C GLY A 287 -11.84 -13.35 -19.63
N MET A 288 -11.15 -12.62 -18.77
CA MET A 288 -11.47 -12.44 -17.34
C MET A 288 -12.15 -11.09 -17.14
N GLY A 289 -12.89 -10.93 -16.04
CA GLY A 289 -13.56 -9.71 -15.66
C GLY A 289 -12.69 -8.76 -14.81
N HIS A 290 -13.31 -8.08 -13.88
CA HIS A 290 -12.68 -7.11 -12.98
C HIS A 290 -11.74 -7.82 -11.98
N MET A 291 -10.45 -7.54 -12.06
CA MET A 291 -9.43 -8.02 -11.11
C MET A 291 -9.24 -7.01 -9.98
N ASP A 292 -9.96 -7.20 -8.87
CA ASP A 292 -10.04 -6.22 -7.78
C ASP A 292 -8.90 -6.36 -6.74
N MET A 293 -8.26 -7.51 -6.65
CA MET A 293 -7.15 -7.77 -5.73
C MET A 293 -6.11 -8.68 -6.38
N GLY A 294 -4.89 -8.61 -5.86
CA GLY A 294 -3.82 -9.51 -6.28
C GLY A 294 -2.54 -9.25 -5.51
N TRP A 295 -1.62 -10.19 -5.60
CA TRP A 295 -0.26 -10.09 -5.06
C TRP A 295 0.67 -11.06 -5.77
N THR A 296 1.98 -10.85 -5.60
CA THR A 296 3.00 -11.86 -5.93
C THR A 296 3.69 -12.27 -4.64
N ALA A 297 3.87 -13.55 -4.41
CA ALA A 297 4.44 -14.08 -3.18
C ALA A 297 5.26 -15.32 -3.43
N ARG A 298 6.29 -15.54 -2.61
CA ARG A 298 7.21 -16.69 -2.66
C ARG A 298 6.55 -17.93 -2.04
N LEU A 299 5.59 -18.49 -2.78
CA LEU A 299 4.80 -19.65 -2.35
C LEU A 299 5.12 -20.93 -3.14
N GLY A 300 5.93 -20.84 -4.20
CA GLY A 300 6.31 -21.98 -5.02
C GLY A 300 7.20 -22.98 -4.28
N ASP A 301 7.25 -24.23 -4.77
CA ASP A 301 7.96 -25.34 -4.11
C ASP A 301 9.46 -25.10 -3.97
N ALA A 302 10.06 -24.42 -4.94
CA ALA A 302 11.47 -24.01 -4.91
C ALA A 302 11.68 -22.58 -4.42
N GLY A 303 10.62 -21.93 -3.89
CA GLY A 303 10.65 -20.55 -3.40
C GLY A 303 10.46 -19.50 -4.49
N GLU A 304 9.98 -19.91 -5.67
CA GLU A 304 9.60 -18.99 -6.75
C GLU A 304 8.33 -18.20 -6.38
N HIS A 305 8.20 -17.02 -6.98
CA HIS A 305 6.98 -16.23 -6.84
C HIS A 305 5.81 -16.87 -7.60
N LEU A 306 4.65 -16.85 -6.96
CA LEU A 306 3.35 -17.09 -7.60
C LEU A 306 2.56 -15.78 -7.65
N CYS A 307 1.74 -15.64 -8.67
CA CYS A 307 0.94 -14.44 -8.93
C CYS A 307 -0.54 -14.75 -8.70
N TYR A 308 -1.13 -14.09 -7.73
CA TYR A 308 -2.54 -14.23 -7.37
C TYR A 308 -3.36 -13.08 -7.95
N ALA A 309 -4.56 -13.38 -8.45
CA ALA A 309 -5.58 -12.40 -8.82
C ALA A 309 -6.97 -12.83 -8.34
N LEU A 310 -7.76 -11.88 -7.88
CA LEU A 310 -9.17 -12.06 -7.52
C LEU A 310 -10.05 -11.37 -8.56
N GLU A 311 -10.82 -12.15 -9.29
CA GLU A 311 -11.88 -11.66 -10.15
C GLU A 311 -13.17 -11.48 -9.35
N ILE A 312 -13.87 -10.37 -9.56
CA ILE A 312 -15.17 -10.10 -8.92
C ILE A 312 -16.25 -9.84 -9.96
N GLY A 313 -17.45 -10.38 -9.71
CA GLY A 313 -18.64 -10.10 -10.50
C GLY A 313 -19.44 -8.92 -9.96
N GLN A 314 -19.42 -8.71 -8.64
CA GLN A 314 -20.18 -7.67 -7.96
C GLN A 314 -19.34 -6.98 -6.87
N LYS A 315 -19.59 -5.68 -6.71
CA LYS A 315 -19.05 -4.87 -5.61
C LYS A 315 -20.17 -3.98 -5.07
N SER A 316 -20.41 -4.03 -3.79
CA SER A 316 -21.37 -3.18 -3.10
C SER A 316 -20.71 -2.48 -1.91
N ALA A 317 -21.19 -1.27 -1.59
CA ALA A 317 -20.71 -0.55 -0.42
C ALA A 317 -21.83 -0.36 0.59
N GLY A 318 -21.45 -0.39 1.85
CA GLY A 318 -22.30 -0.13 2.98
C GLY A 318 -21.54 0.64 4.06
N PRO A 319 -22.20 0.98 5.19
CA PRO A 319 -21.54 1.67 6.30
C PRO A 319 -20.36 0.88 6.92
N GLY A 320 -20.27 -0.43 6.63
CA GLY A 320 -19.20 -1.31 7.08
C GLY A 320 -18.05 -1.50 6.08
N GLY A 321 -18.07 -0.80 4.95
CA GLY A 321 -17.09 -0.94 3.87
C GLY A 321 -17.64 -1.65 2.63
N PHE A 322 -16.73 -2.17 1.80
CA PHE A 322 -17.07 -2.85 0.55
C PHE A 322 -17.23 -4.36 0.73
N GLU A 323 -18.27 -4.90 0.10
CA GLU A 323 -18.49 -6.34 -0.03
C GLU A 323 -18.30 -6.76 -1.49
N ARG A 324 -17.63 -7.89 -1.71
CA ARG A 324 -17.36 -8.49 -3.01
C ARG A 324 -18.16 -9.76 -3.18
N GLY A 325 -18.87 -9.86 -4.28
CA GLY A 325 -19.67 -11.03 -4.66
C GLY A 325 -19.20 -11.66 -5.96
N ASP A 326 -19.59 -12.92 -6.16
CA ASP A 326 -19.24 -13.71 -7.34
C ASP A 326 -17.72 -13.73 -7.59
N VAL A 327 -16.97 -14.09 -6.56
CA VAL A 327 -15.51 -14.09 -6.59
C VAL A 327 -14.95 -15.36 -7.24
N THR A 328 -13.94 -15.18 -8.09
CA THR A 328 -13.14 -16.28 -8.67
C THR A 328 -11.67 -16.01 -8.39
N GLU A 329 -10.97 -17.03 -7.89
CA GLU A 329 -9.57 -16.95 -7.56
C GLU A 329 -8.72 -17.54 -8.69
N HIS A 330 -7.67 -16.80 -9.09
CA HIS A 330 -6.72 -17.21 -10.10
C HIS A 330 -5.30 -17.20 -9.52
N LEU A 331 -4.52 -18.22 -9.87
CA LEU A 331 -3.12 -18.34 -9.48
C LEU A 331 -2.28 -18.66 -10.70
N PHE A 332 -1.14 -17.97 -10.86
CA PHE A 332 -0.25 -18.16 -12.01
C PHE A 332 1.19 -18.34 -11.53
N ASP A 333 1.99 -19.05 -12.28
CA ASP A 333 3.45 -18.99 -12.16
C ASP A 333 4.01 -17.71 -12.79
N MET A 334 5.31 -17.45 -12.65
CA MET A 334 5.95 -16.28 -13.24
C MET A 334 5.97 -16.28 -14.77
N GLY A 335 5.75 -17.42 -15.40
CA GLY A 335 5.57 -17.55 -16.85
C GLY A 335 4.12 -17.32 -17.31
N GLY A 336 3.21 -17.05 -16.37
CA GLY A 336 1.79 -16.84 -16.62
C GLY A 336 0.99 -18.14 -16.86
N ASN A 337 1.54 -19.31 -16.58
CA ASN A 337 0.74 -20.54 -16.62
C ASN A 337 -0.21 -20.57 -15.42
N GLU A 338 -1.48 -20.85 -15.68
CA GLU A 338 -2.49 -20.96 -14.63
C GLU A 338 -2.27 -22.23 -13.81
N LEU A 339 -2.31 -22.08 -12.49
CA LEU A 339 -2.12 -23.12 -11.51
C LEU A 339 -3.42 -23.38 -10.75
N PRO A 340 -3.66 -24.61 -10.25
CA PRO A 340 -4.82 -24.87 -9.43
C PRO A 340 -4.72 -24.13 -8.08
N VAL A 341 -5.79 -23.47 -7.67
CA VAL A 341 -5.95 -22.92 -6.31
C VAL A 341 -6.33 -24.06 -5.39
N SER A 342 -5.35 -24.59 -4.62
CA SER A 342 -5.52 -25.77 -3.77
C SER A 342 -6.17 -25.47 -2.41
N PHE A 343 -6.14 -24.21 -1.98
CA PHE A 343 -6.79 -23.70 -0.77
C PHE A 343 -7.17 -22.24 -0.96
N PRO A 344 -8.16 -21.69 -0.22
CA PRO A 344 -8.61 -20.30 -0.41
C PRO A 344 -7.49 -19.30 -0.18
N LEU A 345 -7.31 -18.37 -1.12
CA LEU A 345 -6.34 -17.27 -1.07
C LEU A 345 -7.02 -15.91 -0.84
N TYR A 346 -8.34 -15.82 -1.02
CA TYR A 346 -9.10 -14.60 -0.83
C TYR A 346 -8.96 -14.04 0.60
N MET A 347 -8.77 -12.75 0.71
CA MET A 347 -8.50 -12.03 1.95
C MET A 347 -7.18 -12.41 2.63
N SER A 348 -6.24 -13.04 1.93
CA SER A 348 -4.93 -13.34 2.51
C SER A 348 -3.91 -12.23 2.27
N LEU A 349 -2.93 -12.16 3.19
CA LEU A 349 -1.73 -11.32 3.11
C LEU A 349 -0.51 -12.24 3.20
N PRO A 350 0.41 -12.20 2.26
CA PRO A 350 1.71 -12.85 2.36
C PRO A 350 2.58 -12.20 3.46
N VAL A 351 3.31 -13.02 4.20
CA VAL A 351 4.21 -12.62 5.26
C VAL A 351 5.27 -13.69 5.47
N ASP A 352 6.55 -13.32 5.54
CA ASP A 352 7.65 -14.22 5.91
C ASP A 352 7.70 -14.37 7.45
N PHE A 353 6.68 -15.04 8.00
CA PHE A 353 6.45 -15.07 9.45
C PHE A 353 7.48 -15.88 10.20
N ASN A 354 8.04 -16.92 9.58
CA ASN A 354 9.02 -17.80 10.19
C ASN A 354 10.50 -17.38 9.90
N GLY A 355 10.73 -16.39 9.01
CA GLY A 355 12.06 -15.87 8.71
C GLY A 355 12.88 -16.75 7.76
N ASP A 356 12.26 -17.66 7.02
CA ASP A 356 12.97 -18.52 6.07
C ASP A 356 13.19 -17.90 4.69
N GLY A 357 12.60 -16.72 4.47
CA GLY A 357 12.63 -15.98 3.20
C GLY A 357 11.52 -16.39 2.23
N LEU A 358 10.60 -17.27 2.65
CA LEU A 358 9.38 -17.62 1.91
C LEU A 358 8.17 -16.99 2.60
N HIS A 359 6.99 -17.12 2.01
CA HIS A 359 5.80 -16.51 2.61
C HIS A 359 4.86 -17.57 3.20
N GLU A 360 4.37 -17.31 4.40
CA GLU A 360 3.11 -17.76 4.92
C GLU A 360 2.00 -16.81 4.46
N LEU A 361 0.74 -17.23 4.65
CA LEU A 361 -0.43 -16.39 4.44
C LEU A 361 -1.19 -16.20 5.75
N THR A 362 -1.65 -14.96 6.00
CA THR A 362 -2.59 -14.65 7.09
C THR A 362 -3.86 -14.03 6.52
N TYR A 363 -5.03 -14.31 7.12
CA TYR A 363 -6.32 -13.89 6.58
C TYR A 363 -6.89 -12.69 7.33
N THR A 364 -7.23 -11.64 6.58
CA THR A 364 -7.75 -10.38 7.12
C THR A 364 -9.22 -10.42 7.51
N GLY A 365 -9.98 -11.41 7.03
CA GLY A 365 -11.42 -11.47 7.24
C GLY A 365 -12.04 -12.84 6.96
N GLY A 366 -13.37 -12.88 6.94
CA GLY A 366 -14.15 -14.08 6.71
C GLY A 366 -14.03 -15.12 7.82
N GLN A 367 -14.32 -16.35 7.49
CA GLN A 367 -14.25 -17.48 8.46
C GLN A 367 -12.81 -17.84 8.85
N ARG A 368 -11.83 -17.39 8.08
CA ARG A 368 -10.40 -17.63 8.33
C ARG A 368 -9.69 -16.45 9.00
N ARG A 369 -10.40 -15.43 9.43
CA ARG A 369 -9.81 -14.25 10.07
C ARG A 369 -8.79 -14.63 11.15
N GLY A 370 -7.57 -14.11 11.03
CA GLY A 370 -6.48 -14.37 11.97
C GLY A 370 -5.79 -15.73 11.83
N LEU A 371 -6.24 -16.60 10.90
CA LEU A 371 -5.54 -17.85 10.63
C LEU A 371 -4.24 -17.58 9.90
N VAL A 372 -3.17 -18.25 10.29
CA VAL A 372 -1.89 -18.29 9.57
C VAL A 372 -1.71 -19.68 8.98
N VAL A 373 -1.41 -19.74 7.69
CA VAL A 373 -1.17 -21.01 6.98
C VAL A 373 0.18 -20.97 6.27
N ASP A 374 0.80 -22.13 6.11
CA ASP A 374 1.98 -22.25 5.27
C ASP A 374 1.62 -22.22 3.77
N ARG A 375 2.64 -22.21 2.91
CA ARG A 375 2.51 -22.16 1.44
C ARG A 375 1.71 -23.32 0.83
N THR A 376 1.46 -24.39 1.59
CA THR A 376 0.62 -25.54 1.18
C THR A 376 -0.82 -25.44 1.67
N GLY A 377 -1.15 -24.40 2.44
CA GLY A 377 -2.46 -24.20 3.07
C GLY A 377 -2.63 -24.94 4.40
N ARG A 378 -1.56 -25.56 4.94
CA ARG A 378 -1.59 -26.17 6.27
C ARG A 378 -1.68 -25.09 7.34
N GLU A 379 -2.64 -25.22 8.22
CA GLU A 379 -2.87 -24.32 9.33
C GLU A 379 -1.75 -24.40 10.37
N LEU A 380 -1.16 -23.25 10.71
CA LEU A 380 -0.05 -23.12 11.64
C LEU A 380 -0.51 -22.51 12.98
N TRP A 381 -1.10 -21.30 12.91
CA TRP A 381 -1.46 -20.50 14.07
C TRP A 381 -2.81 -19.82 13.91
N GLN A 382 -3.49 -19.58 15.03
CA GLN A 382 -4.66 -18.70 15.10
C GLN A 382 -4.29 -17.44 15.90
N LEU A 383 -4.50 -16.27 15.30
CA LEU A 383 -4.29 -14.97 15.91
C LEU A 383 -5.65 -14.39 16.36
N ALA A 384 -5.67 -13.62 17.45
CA ALA A 384 -6.83 -12.80 17.78
C ALA A 384 -6.84 -11.51 16.93
N GLY A 385 -8.03 -11.02 16.62
CA GLY A 385 -8.21 -9.79 15.82
C GLY A 385 -8.11 -10.01 14.31
N SER A 386 -8.21 -8.91 13.56
CA SER A 386 -8.09 -8.87 12.10
C SER A 386 -6.68 -8.47 11.70
N PRO A 387 -5.92 -9.27 10.94
CA PRO A 387 -4.65 -8.87 10.39
C PRO A 387 -4.79 -7.59 9.54
N ALA A 388 -3.91 -6.62 9.78
CA ALA A 388 -3.88 -5.34 9.10
C ALA A 388 -2.53 -5.05 8.45
N TYR A 389 -1.46 -5.71 8.89
CA TYR A 389 -0.11 -5.44 8.42
C TYR A 389 0.78 -6.68 8.59
N GLY A 390 1.73 -6.88 7.68
CA GLY A 390 2.81 -7.86 7.77
C GLY A 390 4.14 -7.23 7.40
N GLY A 391 5.16 -7.37 8.25
CA GLY A 391 6.49 -6.82 8.01
C GLY A 391 7.36 -6.75 9.25
N LYS A 392 8.59 -6.24 9.09
CA LYS A 392 9.54 -6.07 10.20
C LYS A 392 9.20 -4.84 11.05
N ILE A 393 8.66 -5.07 12.24
CA ILE A 393 8.20 -4.01 13.15
C ILE A 393 9.06 -3.98 14.42
N ILE A 394 9.19 -5.12 15.09
CA ILE A 394 9.97 -5.24 16.32
C ILE A 394 11.30 -5.96 16.05
N ASP A 395 12.23 -5.88 16.99
CA ASP A 395 13.51 -6.59 16.91
C ASP A 395 13.32 -8.07 17.28
N ALA A 396 12.73 -8.81 16.34
CA ALA A 396 12.51 -10.27 16.42
C ALA A 396 12.74 -10.90 15.05
N PRO A 397 13.16 -12.18 14.98
CA PRO A 397 13.27 -12.92 13.73
C PRO A 397 11.91 -13.03 13.01
N GLY A 398 11.96 -13.19 11.68
CA GLY A 398 10.79 -13.21 10.82
C GLY A 398 10.11 -11.85 10.70
N GLU A 399 9.11 -11.75 9.85
CA GLU A 399 8.19 -10.62 9.83
C GLU A 399 7.14 -10.79 10.93
N GLN A 400 6.59 -9.69 11.39
CA GLN A 400 5.53 -9.68 12.37
C GLN A 400 4.18 -9.47 11.70
N ILE A 401 3.14 -10.07 12.24
CA ILE A 401 1.75 -9.84 11.85
C ILE A 401 1.11 -8.93 12.88
N VAL A 402 0.54 -7.81 12.42
CA VAL A 402 -0.24 -6.91 13.28
C VAL A 402 -1.71 -7.13 13.04
N THR A 403 -2.43 -7.34 14.14
CA THR A 403 -3.89 -7.45 14.14
C THR A 403 -4.52 -6.34 14.96
N TRP A 404 -5.81 -6.13 14.76
CA TRP A 404 -6.59 -5.17 15.51
C TRP A 404 -8.02 -5.64 15.77
N ASP A 405 -8.63 -5.09 16.80
CA ASP A 405 -10.03 -5.26 17.13
C ASP A 405 -10.76 -3.90 17.23
N VAL A 406 -12.07 -3.93 17.13
CA VAL A 406 -12.92 -2.72 17.13
C VAL A 406 -12.93 -1.96 18.47
N ASP A 407 -12.45 -2.59 19.54
CA ASP A 407 -12.31 -1.96 20.86
C ASP A 407 -11.08 -1.04 20.99
N GLY A 408 -10.22 -0.99 19.97
CA GLY A 408 -9.02 -0.16 19.95
C GLY A 408 -7.74 -0.91 20.28
N THR A 409 -7.81 -2.22 20.50
CA THR A 409 -6.63 -3.06 20.77
C THR A 409 -5.91 -3.40 19.47
N ILE A 410 -4.60 -3.20 19.44
CA ILE A 410 -3.68 -3.61 18.35
C ILE A 410 -2.69 -4.63 18.93
N ARG A 411 -2.43 -5.74 18.22
CA ARG A 411 -1.52 -6.79 18.67
C ARG A 411 -0.45 -7.07 17.63
N ILE A 412 0.79 -7.16 18.08
CA ILE A 412 1.94 -7.55 17.25
C ILE A 412 2.30 -9.00 17.60
N TYR A 413 2.27 -9.87 16.59
CA TYR A 413 2.62 -11.28 16.71
C TYR A 413 3.97 -11.56 16.05
N ALA A 414 4.84 -12.27 16.73
CA ALA A 414 6.08 -12.83 16.22
C ALA A 414 6.01 -14.36 16.25
N CYS A 415 6.58 -15.02 15.26
CA CYS A 415 6.63 -16.48 15.25
C CYS A 415 7.64 -16.98 16.30
N PRO A 416 7.25 -17.85 17.24
CA PRO A 416 8.14 -18.31 18.32
C PRO A 416 9.35 -19.12 17.84
N SER A 417 9.25 -19.73 16.66
CA SER A 417 10.30 -20.55 16.06
C SER A 417 11.02 -19.87 14.90
N ALA A 418 10.80 -18.55 14.70
CA ALA A 418 11.42 -17.84 13.61
C ALA A 418 12.95 -17.74 13.77
N GLU A 419 13.64 -17.89 12.65
CA GLU A 419 15.07 -17.66 12.53
C GLU A 419 15.33 -16.97 11.18
N ASP A 420 15.92 -15.77 11.21
CA ASP A 420 16.23 -15.04 9.96
C ASP A 420 17.34 -15.78 9.19
N THR A 421 16.97 -16.43 8.11
CA THR A 421 17.90 -17.02 7.15
C THR A 421 18.66 -15.94 6.38
N PRO A 422 19.78 -16.28 5.69
CA PRO A 422 20.43 -15.33 4.79
C PRO A 422 19.51 -14.78 3.70
N ALA A 423 18.55 -15.58 3.21
CA ALA A 423 17.57 -15.15 2.20
C ALA A 423 16.57 -14.12 2.78
N ALA A 424 16.07 -14.37 3.99
CA ALA A 424 15.19 -13.43 4.68
C ALA A 424 15.92 -12.10 4.95
N ARG A 425 17.16 -12.13 5.44
CA ARG A 425 17.95 -10.92 5.67
C ARG A 425 18.19 -10.14 4.38
N ALA A 426 18.58 -10.82 3.30
CA ALA A 426 18.78 -10.17 2.00
C ALA A 426 17.51 -9.46 1.51
N ARG A 427 16.33 -10.03 1.79
CA ARG A 427 15.02 -9.43 1.51
C ARG A 427 14.78 -8.19 2.38
N TYR A 428 15.00 -8.27 3.69
CA TYR A 428 14.77 -7.15 4.63
C TYR A 428 15.76 -5.99 4.41
N ASP A 429 16.97 -6.29 3.97
CA ASP A 429 18.02 -5.30 3.68
C ASP A 429 17.84 -4.66 2.28
N HIS A 430 16.95 -5.18 1.45
CA HIS A 430 16.72 -4.64 0.12
C HIS A 430 16.08 -3.23 0.21
N PRO A 431 16.58 -2.22 -0.54
CA PRO A 431 16.06 -0.85 -0.46
C PRO A 431 14.54 -0.74 -0.68
N TYR A 432 14.00 -1.50 -1.62
CA TYR A 432 12.57 -1.53 -1.91
C TYR A 432 11.73 -2.09 -0.73
N TYR A 433 12.31 -2.90 0.16
CA TYR A 433 11.58 -3.45 1.30
C TYR A 433 10.99 -2.34 2.19
N ALA A 434 11.82 -1.37 2.59
CA ALA A 434 11.35 -0.23 3.39
C ALA A 434 10.36 0.65 2.61
N ALA A 435 10.57 0.85 1.31
CA ALA A 435 9.65 1.60 0.45
C ALA A 435 8.28 0.91 0.36
N SER A 436 8.24 -0.42 0.18
CA SER A 436 6.99 -1.18 0.11
C SER A 436 6.22 -1.17 1.44
N GLN A 437 6.90 -1.16 2.59
CA GLN A 437 6.25 -1.05 3.90
C GLN A 437 5.46 0.26 4.07
N ARG A 438 5.94 1.37 3.52
CA ARG A 438 5.25 2.67 3.59
C ARG A 438 3.94 2.69 2.80
N LEU A 439 3.81 1.87 1.75
CA LEU A 439 2.59 1.80 0.94
C LEU A 439 1.35 1.39 1.75
N TRP A 440 1.50 0.72 2.89
CA TRP A 440 0.38 0.28 3.72
C TRP A 440 -0.48 1.41 4.28
N ALA A 441 0.09 2.59 4.50
CA ALA A 441 -0.64 3.76 5.00
C ALA A 441 -1.22 4.64 3.89
N MET A 442 -0.93 4.36 2.63
CA MET A 442 -1.35 5.18 1.49
C MET A 442 -1.92 4.40 0.31
N ALA A 443 -1.92 3.08 0.35
CA ALA A 443 -2.53 2.25 -0.69
C ALA A 443 -3.93 1.79 -0.28
N TYR A 444 -4.89 1.88 -1.21
CA TYR A 444 -6.26 1.44 -0.98
C TYR A 444 -6.36 -0.08 -0.83
N ASN A 445 -5.78 -0.82 -1.76
CA ASN A 445 -5.61 -2.25 -1.58
C ASN A 445 -4.43 -2.45 -0.64
N ARG A 446 -4.62 -3.28 0.38
CA ARG A 446 -3.53 -3.65 1.28
C ARG A 446 -2.41 -4.27 0.45
N THR A 447 -1.39 -3.49 0.22
CA THR A 447 -0.19 -3.93 -0.49
C THR A 447 0.55 -4.88 0.41
N ASN A 448 0.93 -6.00 -0.10
CA ASN A 448 1.80 -6.90 0.62
C ASN A 448 3.26 -6.67 0.21
N LEU A 449 4.16 -7.20 0.99
CA LEU A 449 5.60 -7.16 0.77
C LEU A 449 6.07 -8.31 -0.14
N GLY A 450 5.14 -8.92 -0.87
CA GLY A 450 5.37 -10.18 -1.56
C GLY A 450 6.28 -10.11 -2.76
N GLY A 451 6.47 -8.97 -3.37
CA GLY A 451 7.30 -8.81 -4.55
C GLY A 451 8.82 -8.99 -4.35
N LEU A 452 9.25 -9.27 -3.10
CA LEU A 452 10.65 -9.57 -2.76
C LEU A 452 10.85 -11.01 -2.31
#